data_692c23f510a5bd27bfd0eae9180a234c
#
_entry.id   692c23f510a5bd27bfd0eae9180a234c
#
_cell.length_a   1.000
_cell.length_b   1.000
_cell.length_c   1.000
_cell.angle_alpha   90.00
_cell.angle_beta   90.00
_cell.angle_gamma   90.00
#
_symmetry.space_group_name_H-M   'P 1'
#
loop_
_entity.id
_entity.type
_entity.pdbx_description
1 polymer ?
#
loop_
_entity_poly.entity_id
_entity_poly.type
_entity_poly.pdbx_seq_one_letter_code
_entity_poly.pdbx_strand_id
1 'polypeptide(L)'
;MQAAALIVALAAGAGVAFAKGKAEHVVVVVWDGMRPDFISPQYCPNLYALATNGVFFKNNHCAYVSSTEVNGTALATGVHPGRSRVIANTEYRPEISVTGSFATEGLDAIRRGDLLTGGHYLGVETLAEILQDNGISTIIAGSKPVVLLHDRSNKKNSDAEKESVLLCEGKTIPRGVGEGLPKVNDDKAWPSNAIPNTAQDNWTTRSLLRVLWKKTLPKYTLLWLSDPDKSQHDVGVGAPNALAGIESSDKNLGEVIKSLKERGVYDKTDIMVVSDHGFSTIAKGPDVVEILKKVKFSAFKKNENPEAGDIMVVGLGGTVMFYVVEHQEPVVRRLVEFLQQSDFAGVVFSKLNIEGTFPLETIRYGGTNAGPDVMISMRWTAEKNEHGFPGMFYSMDGTKGKGSHASLSHFDMNNTLVASGPDFKQGFINETASGNIDVTPTVLWLLGVKPPKPLDGRVLHEAFADGSRRAPKAVSRTIEAKRDIGLFRWHQYLKFTEVDGAVYFDEGNGAQALISSEAVD
;
A
#
# COMPACT_ATOMS: atom_id res chain seq x y z
N MET A 1 65.75 -36.99 11.76
CA MET A 1 65.12 -35.67 11.60
C MET A 1 64.09 -35.78 10.48
N GLN A 2 62.85 -35.98 10.86
CA GLN A 2 61.72 -36.01 9.87
C GLN A 2 61.04 -34.66 9.93
N ALA A 3 60.98 -33.95 8.78
CA ALA A 3 60.27 -32.69 8.64
C ALA A 3 58.80 -32.98 8.35
N ALA A 4 57.90 -32.59 9.24
CA ALA A 4 56.47 -32.63 9.02
C ALA A 4 56.02 -31.36 8.25
N ALA A 5 55.51 -31.53 7.06
CA ALA A 5 54.89 -30.46 6.26
C ALA A 5 53.45 -30.24 6.73
N LEU A 6 53.20 -29.05 7.23
CA LEU A 6 51.86 -28.59 7.65
C LEU A 6 51.09 -28.10 6.40
N ILE A 7 50.10 -28.87 5.91
CA ILE A 7 49.19 -28.43 4.87
C ILE A 7 48.10 -27.62 5.52
N VAL A 8 48.13 -26.29 5.32
CA VAL A 8 47.01 -25.38 5.63
C VAL A 8 45.99 -25.46 4.51
N ALA A 9 44.88 -26.15 4.74
CA ALA A 9 43.72 -26.13 3.85
C ALA A 9 42.97 -24.80 4.04
N LEU A 10 43.11 -23.89 3.08
CA LEU A 10 42.20 -22.74 2.99
C LEU A 10 40.81 -23.27 2.57
N ALA A 11 39.90 -23.36 3.53
CA ALA A 11 38.50 -23.50 3.24
C ALA A 11 37.98 -22.16 2.67
N ALA A 12 37.96 -22.05 1.34
CA ALA A 12 37.21 -21.01 0.66
C ALA A 12 35.73 -21.23 1.00
N GLY A 13 35.19 -20.44 1.91
CA GLY A 13 33.76 -20.38 2.16
C GLY A 13 33.07 -19.98 0.84
N ALA A 14 32.46 -20.94 0.16
CA ALA A 14 31.53 -20.66 -0.91
C ALA A 14 30.35 -19.89 -0.30
N GLY A 15 30.40 -18.57 -0.36
CA GLY A 15 29.23 -17.74 -0.11
C GLY A 15 28.15 -18.22 -1.05
N VAL A 16 27.02 -18.65 -0.52
CA VAL A 16 25.84 -18.99 -1.32
C VAL A 16 25.48 -17.73 -2.10
N ALA A 17 25.80 -17.70 -3.40
CA ALA A 17 25.44 -16.60 -4.27
C ALA A 17 23.92 -16.50 -4.24
N PHE A 18 23.41 -15.37 -3.78
CA PHE A 18 21.98 -15.07 -3.86
C PHE A 18 21.61 -15.02 -5.35
N ALA A 19 20.59 -15.77 -5.76
CA ALA A 19 20.24 -15.85 -7.17
C ALA A 19 19.87 -14.47 -7.69
N LYS A 20 20.42 -14.12 -8.85
CA LYS A 20 20.17 -12.86 -9.55
C LYS A 20 19.35 -13.16 -10.82
N GLY A 21 18.38 -12.30 -11.11
CA GLY A 21 17.64 -12.34 -12.38
C GLY A 21 18.52 -12.02 -13.59
N LYS A 22 17.94 -12.14 -14.78
CA LYS A 22 18.58 -11.80 -16.07
C LYS A 22 18.53 -10.30 -16.35
N ALA A 23 17.52 -9.61 -15.78
CA ALA A 23 17.33 -8.18 -15.97
C ALA A 23 18.52 -7.37 -15.45
N GLU A 24 18.90 -6.33 -16.20
CA GLU A 24 19.87 -5.33 -15.78
C GLU A 24 19.18 -4.19 -14.99
N HIS A 25 17.88 -3.98 -15.27
CA HIS A 25 17.05 -2.92 -14.69
C HIS A 25 15.71 -3.47 -14.23
N VAL A 26 15.17 -2.89 -13.15
CA VAL A 26 13.80 -3.11 -12.68
C VAL A 26 13.10 -1.76 -12.60
N VAL A 27 11.95 -1.64 -13.27
CA VAL A 27 11.10 -0.45 -13.26
C VAL A 27 9.75 -0.82 -12.65
N VAL A 28 9.42 -0.20 -11.54
CA VAL A 28 8.11 -0.32 -10.89
C VAL A 28 7.29 0.92 -11.21
N VAL A 29 6.11 0.73 -11.78
CA VAL A 29 5.16 1.82 -12.06
C VAL A 29 3.93 1.61 -11.20
N VAL A 30 3.65 2.57 -10.32
CA VAL A 30 2.47 2.52 -9.44
C VAL A 30 1.36 3.37 -10.07
N TRP A 31 0.18 2.77 -10.25
CA TRP A 31 -1.05 3.45 -10.60
C TRP A 31 -1.95 3.47 -9.38
N ASP A 32 -1.97 4.59 -8.68
CA ASP A 32 -2.69 4.74 -7.43
C ASP A 32 -4.19 4.42 -7.59
N GLY A 33 -4.71 3.52 -6.75
CA GLY A 33 -6.13 3.15 -6.74
C GLY A 33 -6.63 2.33 -7.94
N MET A 34 -5.74 1.67 -8.71
CA MET A 34 -6.12 0.93 -9.92
C MET A 34 -6.68 -0.46 -9.61
N ARG A 35 -7.94 -0.69 -9.92
CA ARG A 35 -8.60 -2.00 -9.86
C ARG A 35 -8.26 -2.87 -11.06
N PRO A 36 -8.06 -4.19 -10.87
CA PRO A 36 -7.69 -5.10 -11.97
C PRO A 36 -8.81 -5.30 -13.00
N ASP A 37 -10.08 -5.11 -12.65
CA ASP A 37 -11.22 -5.25 -13.57
C ASP A 37 -11.32 -4.15 -14.65
N PHE A 38 -10.51 -3.08 -14.55
CA PHE A 38 -10.35 -2.10 -15.62
C PHE A 38 -9.28 -2.48 -16.66
N ILE A 39 -8.49 -3.52 -16.43
CA ILE A 39 -7.44 -3.92 -17.40
C ILE A 39 -8.09 -4.46 -18.67
N SER A 40 -8.07 -3.64 -19.71
CA SER A 40 -8.70 -3.96 -20.98
C SER A 40 -8.02 -3.22 -22.13
N PRO A 41 -8.13 -3.70 -23.39
CA PRO A 41 -7.62 -2.97 -24.54
C PRO A 41 -8.34 -1.63 -24.79
N GLN A 42 -9.51 -1.43 -24.20
CA GLN A 42 -10.28 -0.19 -24.32
C GLN A 42 -9.70 0.93 -23.44
N TYR A 43 -9.40 0.66 -22.17
CA TYR A 43 -9.03 1.69 -21.20
C TYR A 43 -7.51 1.82 -21.02
N CYS A 44 -6.77 0.71 -21.13
CA CYS A 44 -5.34 0.70 -20.87
C CYS A 44 -4.60 -0.29 -21.80
N PRO A 45 -4.51 0.00 -23.12
CA PRO A 45 -3.93 -0.90 -24.10
C PRO A 45 -2.46 -1.29 -23.83
N ASN A 46 -1.63 -0.40 -23.28
CA ASN A 46 -0.23 -0.71 -22.95
C ASN A 46 -0.15 -1.66 -21.75
N LEU A 47 -0.90 -1.43 -20.69
CA LEU A 47 -0.97 -2.33 -19.54
C LEU A 47 -1.58 -3.68 -19.92
N TYR A 48 -2.65 -3.67 -20.72
CA TYR A 48 -3.25 -4.90 -21.24
C TYR A 48 -2.25 -5.72 -22.07
N ALA A 49 -1.44 -5.07 -22.91
CA ALA A 49 -0.39 -5.73 -23.66
C ALA A 49 0.71 -6.33 -22.76
N LEU A 50 1.12 -5.63 -21.69
CA LEU A 50 2.05 -6.18 -20.69
C LEU A 50 1.44 -7.39 -19.97
N ALA A 51 0.17 -7.31 -19.58
CA ALA A 51 -0.54 -8.41 -18.90
C ALA A 51 -0.67 -9.65 -19.78
N THR A 52 -0.97 -9.46 -21.07
CA THR A 52 -1.14 -10.59 -22.03
C THR A 52 0.17 -11.19 -22.50
N ASN A 53 1.26 -10.42 -22.54
CA ASN A 53 2.58 -10.90 -22.96
C ASN A 53 3.51 -11.22 -21.78
N GLY A 54 3.13 -10.91 -20.55
CA GLY A 54 3.86 -11.17 -19.32
C GLY A 54 3.06 -12.01 -18.35
N VAL A 55 3.04 -11.59 -17.08
CA VAL A 55 2.31 -12.22 -15.98
C VAL A 55 1.24 -11.27 -15.47
N PHE A 56 0.00 -11.71 -15.46
CA PHE A 56 -1.10 -11.05 -14.75
C PHE A 56 -1.37 -11.78 -13.44
N PHE A 57 -1.25 -11.06 -12.31
CA PHE A 57 -1.52 -11.60 -10.96
C PHE A 57 -2.99 -11.32 -10.61
N LYS A 58 -3.83 -12.30 -10.88
CA LYS A 58 -5.30 -12.17 -10.71
C LYS A 58 -5.73 -11.95 -9.26
N ASN A 59 -4.97 -12.51 -8.32
CA ASN A 59 -5.22 -12.49 -6.89
C ASN A 59 -4.15 -11.67 -6.15
N ASN A 60 -3.89 -10.43 -6.60
CA ASN A 60 -3.00 -9.54 -5.87
C ASN A 60 -3.79 -8.75 -4.81
N HIS A 61 -3.17 -8.54 -3.65
CA HIS A 61 -3.80 -7.91 -2.49
C HIS A 61 -2.97 -6.75 -1.98
N CYS A 62 -3.63 -5.69 -1.57
CA CYS A 62 -2.99 -4.69 -0.74
C CYS A 62 -2.89 -5.16 0.73
N ALA A 63 -2.00 -4.54 1.50
CA ALA A 63 -2.02 -4.67 2.95
C ALA A 63 -3.25 -3.93 3.53
N TYR A 64 -3.88 -4.48 4.55
CA TYR A 64 -4.90 -3.73 5.29
C TYR A 64 -4.20 -2.81 6.32
N VAL A 65 -4.50 -1.55 6.39
CA VAL A 65 -5.58 -0.76 5.77
C VAL A 65 -5.28 -0.56 4.27
N SER A 66 -6.30 -0.75 3.42
CA SER A 66 -6.22 -0.57 1.97
C SER A 66 -6.14 0.92 1.60
N SER A 67 -5.03 1.56 1.96
CA SER A 67 -4.78 2.99 1.79
C SER A 67 -3.37 3.28 1.28
N THR A 68 -3.19 4.46 0.70
CA THR A 68 -2.00 4.86 -0.05
C THR A 68 -0.71 4.74 0.76
N GLU A 69 -0.63 5.36 1.93
CA GLU A 69 0.62 5.41 2.71
C GLU A 69 0.97 4.06 3.33
N VAL A 70 -0.04 3.28 3.75
CA VAL A 70 0.14 1.90 4.23
C VAL A 70 0.72 1.04 3.11
N ASN A 71 0.15 1.12 1.92
CA ASN A 71 0.56 0.28 0.81
C ASN A 71 1.78 0.82 0.07
N GLY A 72 1.97 2.13 0.03
CA GLY A 72 3.25 2.71 -0.38
C GLY A 72 4.40 2.24 0.50
N THR A 73 4.17 2.17 1.81
CA THR A 73 5.16 1.63 2.74
C THR A 73 5.33 0.12 2.60
N ALA A 74 4.25 -0.64 2.34
CA ALA A 74 4.34 -2.08 2.08
C ALA A 74 5.16 -2.38 0.81
N LEU A 75 4.93 -1.61 -0.27
CA LEU A 75 5.72 -1.66 -1.52
C LEU A 75 7.18 -1.29 -1.27
N ALA A 76 7.45 -0.33 -0.38
CA ALA A 76 8.80 0.12 -0.07
C ALA A 76 9.58 -0.83 0.83
N THR A 77 8.90 -1.60 1.68
CA THR A 77 9.56 -2.34 2.78
C THR A 77 9.37 -3.85 2.73
N GLY A 78 8.33 -4.34 2.06
CA GLY A 78 7.98 -5.77 2.02
C GLY A 78 7.42 -6.31 3.34
N VAL A 79 6.86 -5.43 4.21
CA VAL A 79 6.28 -5.84 5.49
C VAL A 79 4.91 -5.21 5.74
N HIS A 80 4.14 -5.84 6.64
CA HIS A 80 2.85 -5.34 7.10
C HIS A 80 2.97 -4.12 8.05
N PRO A 81 1.87 -3.36 8.25
CA PRO A 81 1.84 -2.12 9.04
C PRO A 81 2.42 -2.23 10.46
N GLY A 82 2.20 -3.33 11.15
CA GLY A 82 2.76 -3.52 12.51
C GLY A 82 4.29 -3.51 12.58
N ARG A 83 4.97 -3.83 11.46
CA ARG A 83 6.42 -3.79 11.34
C ARG A 83 6.93 -2.52 10.69
N SER A 84 6.22 -2.01 9.67
CA SER A 84 6.59 -0.74 9.01
C SER A 84 6.33 0.47 9.89
N ARG A 85 5.38 0.39 10.83
CA ARG A 85 4.90 1.48 11.71
C ARG A 85 4.11 2.59 11.01
N VAL A 86 3.81 2.47 9.72
CA VAL A 86 2.83 3.32 9.03
C VAL A 86 1.53 2.53 8.95
N ILE A 87 0.55 2.95 9.74
CA ILE A 87 -0.68 2.19 9.97
C ILE A 87 -1.89 2.80 9.27
N ALA A 88 -1.74 4.02 8.75
CA ALA A 88 -2.79 4.78 8.08
C ALA A 88 -2.20 5.96 7.30
N ASN A 89 -3.00 6.59 6.43
CA ASN A 89 -2.63 7.84 5.75
C ASN A 89 -2.55 9.00 6.74
N THR A 90 -3.41 8.99 7.73
CA THR A 90 -3.35 9.90 8.88
C THR A 90 -3.41 9.10 10.17
N GLU A 91 -2.59 9.47 11.14
CA GLU A 91 -2.49 8.80 12.43
C GLU A 91 -2.54 9.79 13.58
N TYR A 92 -3.00 9.33 14.74
CA TYR A 92 -2.86 10.07 15.99
C TYR A 92 -1.73 9.46 16.82
N ARG A 93 -0.64 10.21 16.94
CA ARG A 93 0.50 9.90 17.83
C ARG A 93 0.78 11.15 18.67
N PRO A 94 0.46 11.15 19.95
CA PRO A 94 0.62 12.33 20.81
C PRO A 94 2.04 12.90 20.84
N GLU A 95 3.07 12.06 20.70
CA GLU A 95 4.46 12.49 20.63
C GLU A 95 4.81 13.29 19.35
N ILE A 96 4.05 13.10 18.28
CA ILE A 96 4.20 13.85 17.02
C ILE A 96 3.20 15.01 16.96
N SER A 97 1.92 14.76 17.31
CA SER A 97 0.84 15.76 17.28
C SER A 97 -0.12 15.52 18.43
N VAL A 98 -0.12 16.42 19.42
CA VAL A 98 -0.94 16.30 20.64
C VAL A 98 -2.43 16.52 20.38
N THR A 99 -2.76 17.42 19.45
CA THR A 99 -4.13 17.94 19.28
C THR A 99 -4.98 17.19 18.27
N GLY A 100 -4.37 16.34 17.43
CA GLY A 100 -5.08 15.62 16.38
C GLY A 100 -4.18 14.76 15.51
N SER A 101 -4.76 14.13 14.51
CA SER A 101 -4.02 13.31 13.55
C SER A 101 -3.11 14.15 12.63
N PHE A 102 -2.08 13.52 12.09
CA PHE A 102 -1.14 14.10 11.12
C PHE A 102 -1.01 13.17 9.90
N ALA A 103 -0.67 13.74 8.75
CA ALA A 103 -0.39 12.98 7.52
C ALA A 103 0.96 12.26 7.65
N THR A 104 0.95 10.93 7.46
CA THR A 104 2.11 10.08 7.72
C THR A 104 3.22 10.22 6.68
N GLU A 105 2.90 10.64 5.46
CA GLU A 105 3.86 10.96 4.38
C GLU A 105 4.39 12.40 4.45
N GLY A 106 3.87 13.21 5.36
CA GLY A 106 4.31 14.60 5.52
C GLY A 106 5.80 14.69 5.90
N LEU A 107 6.61 15.42 5.11
CA LEU A 107 8.06 15.49 5.33
C LEU A 107 8.43 15.96 6.75
N ASP A 108 7.68 16.90 7.31
CA ASP A 108 7.92 17.40 8.68
C ASP A 108 7.55 16.35 9.75
N ALA A 109 6.49 15.57 9.52
CA ALA A 109 6.10 14.47 10.40
C ALA A 109 7.16 13.35 10.37
N ILE A 110 7.61 12.97 9.17
CA ILE A 110 8.69 11.99 8.97
C ILE A 110 9.96 12.42 9.70
N ARG A 111 10.41 13.67 9.51
CA ARG A 111 11.62 14.23 10.16
C ARG A 111 11.49 14.30 11.67
N ARG A 112 10.33 14.72 12.17
CA ARG A 112 10.06 14.73 13.61
C ARG A 112 10.04 13.32 14.18
N GLY A 113 9.38 12.38 13.50
CA GLY A 113 9.35 10.98 13.88
C GLY A 113 10.75 10.35 13.88
N ASP A 114 11.58 10.61 12.86
CA ASP A 114 12.98 10.17 12.83
C ASP A 114 13.80 10.74 13.99
N LEU A 115 13.62 12.02 14.32
CA LEU A 115 14.30 12.65 15.45
C LEU A 115 13.91 11.97 16.78
N LEU A 116 12.63 11.67 16.98
CA LEU A 116 12.11 11.04 18.20
C LEU A 116 12.50 9.56 18.32
N THR A 117 12.76 8.88 17.20
CA THR A 117 13.02 7.43 17.16
C THR A 117 14.46 7.08 16.79
N GLY A 118 15.36 8.05 16.70
CA GLY A 118 16.73 7.82 16.27
C GLY A 118 16.86 7.37 14.81
N GLY A 119 16.02 7.87 13.92
CA GLY A 119 16.01 7.54 12.49
C GLY A 119 15.09 6.37 12.13
N HIS A 120 14.23 5.93 13.05
CA HIS A 120 13.35 4.77 12.89
C HIS A 120 11.86 5.17 12.83
N TYR A 121 11.52 6.25 12.11
CA TYR A 121 10.13 6.57 11.79
C TYR A 121 9.44 5.39 11.11
N LEU A 122 10.09 4.79 10.11
CA LEU A 122 9.76 3.45 9.62
C LEU A 122 10.45 2.42 10.52
N GLY A 123 9.75 1.34 10.85
CA GLY A 123 10.26 0.28 11.72
C GLY A 123 11.30 -0.65 11.05
N VAL A 124 11.43 -0.55 9.73
CA VAL A 124 12.36 -1.35 8.90
C VAL A 124 12.93 -0.49 7.77
N GLU A 125 14.04 -0.95 7.19
CA GLU A 125 14.67 -0.31 6.03
C GLU A 125 13.79 -0.45 4.78
N THR A 126 13.83 0.56 3.93
CA THR A 126 13.14 0.54 2.63
C THR A 126 13.98 -0.18 1.57
N LEU A 127 13.34 -0.60 0.48
CA LEU A 127 14.01 -1.14 -0.70
C LEU A 127 15.10 -0.20 -1.21
N ALA A 128 14.84 1.10 -1.26
CA ALA A 128 15.83 2.08 -1.69
C ALA A 128 17.05 2.12 -0.76
N GLU A 129 16.83 2.14 0.56
CA GLU A 129 17.91 2.11 1.56
C GLU A 129 18.75 0.82 1.42
N ILE A 130 18.09 -0.34 1.33
CA ILE A 130 18.78 -1.64 1.15
C ILE A 130 19.60 -1.67 -0.15
N LEU A 131 19.04 -1.17 -1.26
CA LEU A 131 19.77 -1.11 -2.54
C LEU A 131 20.96 -0.18 -2.48
N GLN A 132 20.80 1.01 -1.90
CA GLN A 132 21.87 2.01 -1.74
C GLN A 132 23.00 1.49 -0.85
N ASP A 133 22.69 0.79 0.22
CA ASP A 133 23.68 0.14 1.10
C ASP A 133 24.45 -0.98 0.37
N ASN A 134 23.88 -1.54 -0.69
CA ASN A 134 24.53 -2.52 -1.58
C ASN A 134 25.14 -1.89 -2.84
N GLY A 135 25.37 -0.58 -2.86
CA GLY A 135 26.04 0.13 -3.95
C GLY A 135 25.16 0.32 -5.21
N ILE A 136 23.84 0.21 -5.09
CA ILE A 136 22.90 0.35 -6.19
C ILE A 136 22.15 1.68 -6.03
N SER A 137 22.36 2.61 -6.96
CA SER A 137 21.64 3.87 -6.99
C SER A 137 20.17 3.67 -7.42
N THR A 138 19.29 4.50 -6.88
CA THR A 138 17.84 4.43 -7.10
C THR A 138 17.28 5.74 -7.63
N ILE A 139 16.27 5.67 -8.51
CA ILE A 139 15.47 6.83 -8.89
C ILE A 139 14.02 6.57 -8.52
N ILE A 140 13.45 7.47 -7.71
CA ILE A 140 12.05 7.43 -7.29
C ILE A 140 11.41 8.74 -7.72
N ALA A 141 10.32 8.66 -8.48
CA ALA A 141 9.58 9.82 -8.96
C ALA A 141 8.09 9.64 -8.71
N GLY A 142 7.44 10.63 -8.13
CA GLY A 142 6.00 10.55 -7.85
C GLY A 142 5.30 11.90 -7.91
N SER A 143 4.05 11.83 -8.33
CA SER A 143 3.08 12.93 -8.29
C SER A 143 2.27 12.99 -6.99
N LYS A 144 2.56 12.09 -6.03
CA LYS A 144 2.00 12.06 -4.66
C LYS A 144 3.13 12.00 -3.62
N PRO A 145 2.94 12.60 -2.44
CA PRO A 145 3.97 12.67 -1.41
C PRO A 145 4.32 11.31 -0.77
N VAL A 146 3.51 10.29 -0.94
CA VAL A 146 3.79 8.91 -0.48
C VAL A 146 5.17 8.40 -0.89
N VAL A 147 5.75 8.89 -1.99
CA VAL A 147 7.10 8.51 -2.42
C VAL A 147 8.18 8.93 -1.42
N LEU A 148 7.91 9.87 -0.52
CA LEU A 148 8.80 10.23 0.59
C LEU A 148 8.96 9.09 1.62
N LEU A 149 8.03 8.13 1.64
CA LEU A 149 8.15 6.91 2.46
C LEU A 149 9.03 5.83 1.79
N HIS A 150 9.35 5.97 0.49
CA HIS A 150 10.23 5.04 -0.21
C HIS A 150 11.71 5.39 -0.06
N ASP A 151 12.06 6.67 -0.13
CA ASP A 151 13.42 7.16 0.08
C ASP A 151 13.38 8.53 0.75
N ARG A 152 13.59 8.55 2.04
CA ARG A 152 13.61 9.75 2.89
C ARG A 152 15.01 10.14 3.34
N SER A 153 16.01 9.39 2.90
CA SER A 153 17.39 9.50 3.37
C SER A 153 18.01 10.83 2.94
N ASN A 154 18.46 11.60 3.92
CA ASN A 154 19.44 12.65 3.72
C ASN A 154 20.87 12.10 3.81
N LYS A 155 21.04 10.80 3.96
CA LYS A 155 22.34 10.14 4.08
C LYS A 155 23.06 10.25 2.74
N LYS A 156 24.25 10.75 2.75
CA LYS A 156 25.11 10.90 1.57
C LYS A 156 26.48 10.31 1.85
N ASN A 157 26.49 9.12 2.44
CA ASN A 157 27.71 8.45 2.90
C ASN A 157 28.32 7.58 1.80
N SER A 158 27.50 6.96 0.93
CA SER A 158 27.97 6.15 -0.19
C SER A 158 27.81 6.88 -1.54
N ASP A 159 28.52 6.41 -2.58
CA ASP A 159 28.37 6.96 -3.93
C ASP A 159 26.98 6.66 -4.51
N ALA A 160 26.41 5.48 -4.18
CA ALA A 160 25.06 5.11 -4.58
C ALA A 160 24.01 6.06 -3.99
N GLU A 161 24.14 6.47 -2.72
CA GLU A 161 23.25 7.48 -2.12
C GLU A 161 23.38 8.86 -2.77
N LYS A 162 24.61 9.26 -3.16
CA LYS A 162 24.84 10.53 -3.86
C LYS A 162 24.24 10.57 -5.26
N GLU A 163 24.19 9.41 -5.93
CA GLU A 163 23.61 9.26 -7.26
C GLU A 163 22.10 8.99 -7.22
N SER A 164 21.55 8.63 -6.06
CA SER A 164 20.12 8.40 -5.89
C SER A 164 19.33 9.69 -5.86
N VAL A 165 18.16 9.68 -6.50
CA VAL A 165 17.29 10.86 -6.60
C VAL A 165 15.85 10.48 -6.31
N LEU A 166 15.23 11.28 -5.44
CA LEU A 166 13.78 11.29 -5.26
C LEU A 166 13.20 12.57 -5.85
N LEU A 167 12.18 12.44 -6.70
CA LEU A 167 11.35 13.52 -7.22
C LEU A 167 9.95 13.39 -6.63
N CYS A 168 9.52 14.40 -5.91
CA CYS A 168 8.19 14.47 -5.31
C CYS A 168 7.57 15.83 -5.61
N GLU A 169 6.41 15.85 -6.25
CA GLU A 169 5.63 17.06 -6.52
C GLU A 169 6.48 18.23 -7.05
N GLY A 170 7.31 17.97 -8.06
CA GLY A 170 8.16 18.96 -8.71
C GLY A 170 9.44 19.34 -7.96
N LYS A 171 9.71 18.74 -6.80
CA LYS A 171 10.90 18.97 -5.98
C LYS A 171 11.77 17.73 -5.91
N THR A 172 13.10 17.90 -5.91
CA THR A 172 14.04 16.77 -5.81
C THR A 172 14.75 16.73 -4.47
N ILE A 173 15.09 15.52 -4.05
CA ILE A 173 16.05 15.24 -2.99
C ILE A 173 17.18 14.40 -3.62
N PRO A 174 18.39 14.93 -3.76
CA PRO A 174 18.86 16.27 -3.37
C PRO A 174 18.32 17.40 -4.27
N ARG A 175 18.21 18.60 -3.72
CA ARG A 175 17.60 19.76 -4.42
C ARG A 175 18.28 20.16 -5.74
N GLY A 176 19.59 20.05 -5.85
CA GLY A 176 20.35 20.51 -7.03
C GLY A 176 20.09 19.75 -8.34
N VAL A 177 19.45 18.59 -8.29
CA VAL A 177 19.14 17.78 -9.49
C VAL A 177 17.93 18.36 -10.26
N GLY A 178 17.10 19.17 -9.59
CA GLY A 178 15.83 19.68 -10.14
C GLY A 178 15.93 20.84 -11.13
N GLU A 179 17.12 21.42 -11.37
CA GLU A 179 17.28 22.63 -12.19
C GLU A 179 16.83 22.48 -13.66
N GLY A 180 16.86 21.27 -14.21
CA GLY A 180 16.44 20.98 -15.60
C GLY A 180 14.96 20.62 -15.75
N LEU A 181 14.22 20.46 -14.67
CA LEU A 181 12.84 19.94 -14.70
C LEU A 181 11.83 20.85 -15.43
N PRO A 182 11.83 22.19 -15.22
CA PRO A 182 10.92 23.06 -15.96
C PRO A 182 11.15 23.01 -17.48
N LYS A 183 12.41 22.98 -17.92
CA LYS A 183 12.78 23.00 -19.35
C LYS A 183 12.21 21.84 -20.15
N VAL A 184 12.15 20.65 -19.56
CA VAL A 184 11.57 19.45 -20.21
C VAL A 184 10.05 19.42 -20.12
N ASN A 185 9.47 20.34 -19.39
CA ASN A 185 8.04 20.50 -19.16
C ASN A 185 7.52 21.83 -19.75
N ASP A 186 8.01 22.23 -20.91
CA ASP A 186 7.59 23.42 -21.66
C ASP A 186 7.78 24.73 -20.82
N ASP A 187 8.87 24.81 -20.05
CA ASP A 187 9.21 25.87 -19.08
C ASP A 187 8.13 26.10 -18.00
N LYS A 188 7.28 25.11 -17.76
CA LYS A 188 6.22 25.17 -16.76
C LYS A 188 6.69 24.66 -15.40
N ALA A 189 6.29 25.36 -14.36
CA ALA A 189 6.37 24.88 -12.99
C ALA A 189 5.49 23.64 -12.76
N TRP A 190 5.60 23.03 -11.57
CA TRP A 190 4.70 21.95 -11.14
C TRP A 190 3.23 22.37 -11.29
N PRO A 191 2.39 21.58 -12.00
CA PRO A 191 1.00 21.95 -12.26
C PRO A 191 0.14 21.91 -10.98
N SER A 192 -0.91 22.71 -10.95
CA SER A 192 -1.98 22.58 -9.96
C SER A 192 -2.77 21.28 -10.16
N ASN A 193 -3.43 20.82 -9.09
CA ASN A 193 -4.34 19.68 -9.15
C ASN A 193 -5.47 19.91 -10.15
N ALA A 194 -5.82 18.87 -10.88
CA ALA A 194 -6.95 18.82 -11.80
C ALA A 194 -7.60 17.42 -11.76
N ILE A 195 -8.78 17.29 -12.33
CA ILE A 195 -9.49 16.01 -12.47
C ILE A 195 -9.83 15.78 -13.95
N PRO A 196 -9.23 14.79 -14.62
CA PRO A 196 -8.16 13.92 -14.11
C PRO A 196 -6.84 14.65 -13.87
N ASN A 197 -5.95 14.07 -13.03
CA ASN A 197 -4.68 14.70 -12.66
C ASN A 197 -3.56 14.48 -13.69
N THR A 198 -3.93 14.40 -14.94
CA THR A 198 -3.07 14.14 -16.10
C THR A 198 -1.85 15.07 -16.17
N ALA A 199 -2.02 16.34 -15.79
CA ALA A 199 -0.94 17.32 -15.91
C ALA A 199 0.22 17.01 -14.96
N GLN A 200 -0.05 16.65 -13.71
CA GLN A 200 0.98 16.30 -12.72
C GLN A 200 1.67 14.97 -13.06
N ASP A 201 0.89 13.95 -13.45
CA ASP A 201 1.43 12.65 -13.83
C ASP A 201 2.32 12.74 -15.08
N ASN A 202 1.88 13.46 -16.11
CA ASN A 202 2.69 13.73 -17.31
C ASN A 202 3.98 14.51 -16.98
N TRP A 203 3.87 15.53 -16.13
CA TRP A 203 5.02 16.34 -15.71
C TRP A 203 6.07 15.47 -14.99
N THR A 204 5.62 14.60 -14.08
CA THR A 204 6.48 13.67 -13.35
C THR A 204 7.15 12.67 -14.29
N THR A 205 6.36 12.05 -15.19
CA THR A 205 6.87 11.08 -16.17
C THR A 205 7.90 11.72 -17.11
N ARG A 206 7.63 12.89 -17.67
CA ARG A 206 8.59 13.60 -18.52
C ARG A 206 9.87 13.96 -17.79
N SER A 207 9.75 14.39 -16.54
CA SER A 207 10.88 14.71 -15.67
C SER A 207 11.75 13.47 -15.41
N LEU A 208 11.14 12.34 -15.12
CA LEU A 208 11.83 11.06 -14.96
C LEU A 208 12.59 10.70 -16.23
N LEU A 209 11.91 10.64 -17.38
CA LEU A 209 12.47 10.13 -18.62
C LEU A 209 13.53 11.04 -19.25
N ARG A 210 13.36 12.37 -19.16
CA ARG A 210 14.19 13.36 -19.87
C ARG A 210 15.27 14.00 -19.02
N VAL A 211 15.13 13.98 -17.69
CA VAL A 211 16.11 14.55 -16.76
C VAL A 211 16.78 13.48 -15.93
N LEU A 212 16.01 12.71 -15.17
CA LEU A 212 16.56 11.77 -14.20
C LEU A 212 17.22 10.56 -14.90
N TRP A 213 16.65 10.08 -16.00
CA TRP A 213 17.23 9.02 -16.82
C TRP A 213 18.24 9.52 -17.88
N LYS A 214 18.56 10.82 -17.90
CA LYS A 214 19.37 11.41 -18.99
C LYS A 214 20.77 10.81 -19.10
N LYS A 215 21.45 10.59 -17.97
CA LYS A 215 22.85 10.11 -17.97
C LYS A 215 22.91 8.59 -18.05
N THR A 216 22.26 7.91 -17.13
CA THR A 216 22.23 6.45 -17.01
C THR A 216 20.86 6.03 -16.49
N LEU A 217 20.37 4.89 -16.98
CA LEU A 217 19.23 4.22 -16.37
C LEU A 217 19.73 3.50 -15.10
N PRO A 218 19.18 3.78 -13.90
CA PRO A 218 19.59 3.07 -12.68
C PRO A 218 19.11 1.62 -12.73
N LYS A 219 19.63 0.77 -11.84
CA LYS A 219 19.14 -0.60 -11.73
C LYS A 219 17.73 -0.68 -11.18
N TYR A 220 17.32 0.31 -10.38
CA TYR A 220 15.97 0.42 -9.83
C TYR A 220 15.37 1.78 -10.07
N THR A 221 14.16 1.79 -10.62
CA THR A 221 13.32 2.99 -10.75
C THR A 221 11.92 2.71 -10.24
N LEU A 222 11.34 3.66 -9.51
CA LEU A 222 9.91 3.69 -9.19
C LEU A 222 9.29 4.96 -9.78
N LEU A 223 8.17 4.81 -10.48
CA LEU A 223 7.31 5.90 -10.92
C LEU A 223 5.93 5.75 -10.30
N TRP A 224 5.48 6.73 -9.52
CA TRP A 224 4.17 6.77 -8.89
C TRP A 224 3.28 7.79 -9.59
N LEU A 225 2.19 7.33 -10.17
CA LEU A 225 1.16 8.14 -10.80
C LEU A 225 -0.05 8.27 -9.87
N SER A 226 -0.59 9.47 -9.75
CA SER A 226 -1.67 9.78 -8.82
C SER A 226 -3.06 9.34 -9.28
N ASP A 227 -3.23 9.14 -10.59
CA ASP A 227 -4.47 8.62 -11.16
C ASP A 227 -4.39 7.08 -11.35
N PRO A 228 -5.53 6.40 -11.24
CA PRO A 228 -6.92 6.89 -11.18
C PRO A 228 -7.45 7.30 -9.79
N ASP A 229 -6.69 7.17 -8.69
CA ASP A 229 -7.14 7.46 -7.32
C ASP A 229 -7.77 8.86 -7.19
N LYS A 230 -7.02 9.91 -7.57
CA LYS A 230 -7.52 11.30 -7.46
C LYS A 230 -8.83 11.51 -8.21
N SER A 231 -8.93 10.97 -9.41
CA SER A 231 -10.13 11.09 -10.21
C SER A 231 -11.30 10.32 -9.62
N GLN A 232 -11.06 9.07 -9.17
CA GLN A 232 -12.09 8.24 -8.54
C GLN A 232 -12.64 8.86 -7.25
N HIS A 233 -11.78 9.49 -6.43
CA HIS A 233 -12.22 10.23 -5.24
C HIS A 233 -13.20 11.35 -5.58
N ASP A 234 -13.00 12.05 -6.69
CA ASP A 234 -13.83 13.21 -7.03
C ASP A 234 -15.13 12.85 -7.75
N VAL A 235 -15.09 11.86 -8.66
CA VAL A 235 -16.23 11.57 -9.55
C VAL A 235 -16.79 10.14 -9.42
N GLY A 236 -16.18 9.26 -8.60
CA GLY A 236 -16.61 7.87 -8.42
C GLY A 236 -15.99 6.89 -9.42
N VAL A 237 -16.06 5.61 -9.06
CA VAL A 237 -15.48 4.49 -9.82
C VAL A 237 -16.21 4.34 -11.17
N GLY A 238 -15.44 4.32 -12.26
CA GLY A 238 -15.98 4.13 -13.63
C GLY A 238 -16.64 5.38 -14.24
N ALA A 239 -16.63 6.51 -13.54
CA ALA A 239 -17.06 7.78 -14.12
C ALA A 239 -16.14 8.23 -15.27
N PRO A 240 -16.60 9.04 -16.24
CA PRO A 240 -15.80 9.41 -17.41
C PRO A 240 -14.43 10.00 -17.09
N ASN A 241 -14.32 10.89 -16.10
CA ASN A 241 -13.02 11.46 -15.70
C ASN A 241 -12.13 10.43 -14.98
N ALA A 242 -12.70 9.45 -14.25
CA ALA A 242 -11.93 8.37 -13.65
C ALA A 242 -11.35 7.45 -14.74
N LEU A 243 -12.12 7.13 -15.77
CA LEU A 243 -11.64 6.38 -16.94
C LEU A 243 -10.57 7.16 -17.72
N ALA A 244 -10.73 8.47 -17.88
CA ALA A 244 -9.72 9.33 -18.50
C ALA A 244 -8.42 9.38 -17.67
N GLY A 245 -8.48 9.25 -16.33
CA GLY A 245 -7.32 9.07 -15.46
C GLY A 245 -6.57 7.77 -15.75
N ILE A 246 -7.30 6.65 -15.91
CA ILE A 246 -6.72 5.36 -16.31
C ILE A 246 -6.03 5.46 -17.68
N GLU A 247 -6.69 6.05 -18.68
CA GLU A 247 -6.10 6.26 -20.00
C GLU A 247 -4.85 7.14 -19.95
N SER A 248 -4.82 8.14 -19.08
CA SER A 248 -3.65 8.99 -18.88
C SER A 248 -2.48 8.21 -18.28
N SER A 249 -2.72 7.38 -17.27
CA SER A 249 -1.70 6.53 -16.67
C SER A 249 -1.17 5.51 -17.67
N ASP A 250 -2.01 4.97 -18.54
CA ASP A 250 -1.60 4.07 -19.61
C ASP A 250 -0.71 4.76 -20.66
N LYS A 251 -1.01 6.00 -21.02
CA LYS A 251 -0.14 6.80 -21.91
C LYS A 251 1.23 7.04 -21.28
N ASN A 252 1.29 7.34 -19.99
CA ASN A 252 2.56 7.49 -19.27
C ASN A 252 3.35 6.17 -19.24
N LEU A 253 2.72 5.02 -19.04
CA LEU A 253 3.34 3.71 -19.17
C LEU A 253 3.89 3.48 -20.60
N GLY A 254 3.12 3.86 -21.62
CA GLY A 254 3.55 3.82 -23.01
C GLY A 254 4.82 4.63 -23.27
N GLU A 255 4.93 5.83 -22.69
CA GLU A 255 6.15 6.67 -22.79
C GLU A 255 7.35 6.02 -22.07
N VAL A 256 7.14 5.36 -20.92
CA VAL A 256 8.19 4.59 -20.22
C VAL A 256 8.70 3.46 -21.12
N ILE A 257 7.80 2.64 -21.65
CA ILE A 257 8.13 1.51 -22.56
C ILE A 257 8.87 2.01 -23.80
N LYS A 258 8.39 3.08 -24.41
CA LYS A 258 9.02 3.71 -25.58
C LYS A 258 10.45 4.18 -25.25
N SER A 259 10.64 4.85 -24.12
CA SER A 259 11.97 5.31 -23.68
C SER A 259 12.94 4.15 -23.46
N LEU A 260 12.51 3.04 -22.89
CA LEU A 260 13.33 1.84 -22.72
C LEU A 260 13.73 1.22 -24.07
N LYS A 261 12.81 1.18 -25.04
CA LYS A 261 13.08 0.69 -26.42
C LYS A 261 14.07 1.61 -27.14
N GLU A 262 13.87 2.92 -27.09
CA GLU A 262 14.78 3.90 -27.71
C GLU A 262 16.20 3.85 -27.13
N ARG A 263 16.34 3.45 -25.87
CA ARG A 263 17.63 3.23 -25.19
C ARG A 263 18.25 1.86 -25.49
N GLY A 264 17.53 0.95 -26.13
CA GLY A 264 17.98 -0.43 -26.41
C GLY A 264 18.12 -1.30 -25.15
N VAL A 265 17.34 -1.00 -24.09
CA VAL A 265 17.39 -1.72 -22.81
C VAL A 265 16.05 -2.38 -22.44
N TYR A 266 15.04 -2.29 -23.29
CA TYR A 266 13.72 -2.87 -23.02
C TYR A 266 13.80 -4.37 -22.72
N ASP A 267 14.54 -5.15 -23.53
CA ASP A 267 14.70 -6.60 -23.37
C ASP A 267 15.63 -6.99 -22.20
N LYS A 268 16.17 -5.99 -21.49
CA LYS A 268 17.00 -6.14 -20.30
C LYS A 268 16.35 -5.55 -19.05
N THR A 269 15.07 -5.19 -19.14
CA THR A 269 14.34 -4.51 -18.08
C THR A 269 13.12 -5.33 -17.70
N ASP A 270 13.00 -5.62 -16.41
CA ASP A 270 11.74 -6.08 -15.83
C ASP A 270 10.87 -4.88 -15.48
N ILE A 271 9.63 -4.91 -15.94
CA ILE A 271 8.63 -3.89 -15.65
C ILE A 271 7.55 -4.52 -14.78
N MET A 272 7.29 -3.92 -13.62
CA MET A 272 6.17 -4.27 -12.75
C MET A 272 5.21 -3.07 -12.70
N VAL A 273 3.96 -3.27 -13.07
CA VAL A 273 2.89 -2.28 -12.88
C VAL A 273 2.02 -2.75 -11.74
N VAL A 274 1.93 -1.95 -10.69
CA VAL A 274 1.21 -2.30 -9.46
C VAL A 274 0.31 -1.14 -9.04
N SER A 275 -0.81 -1.42 -8.39
CA SER A 275 -1.52 -0.40 -7.61
C SER A 275 -1.31 -0.64 -6.12
N ASP A 276 -1.43 0.42 -5.35
CA ASP A 276 -1.33 0.36 -3.91
C ASP A 276 -2.59 -0.24 -3.27
N HIS A 277 -3.78 0.08 -3.79
CA HIS A 277 -5.08 -0.48 -3.37
C HIS A 277 -6.07 -0.51 -4.54
N GLY A 278 -7.22 -1.15 -4.32
CA GLY A 278 -8.38 -1.02 -5.19
C GLY A 278 -9.27 0.16 -4.78
N PHE A 279 -10.56 0.16 -5.17
CA PHE A 279 -11.47 1.30 -4.96
C PHE A 279 -12.92 0.88 -4.89
N SER A 280 -13.73 1.59 -4.10
CA SER A 280 -15.17 1.40 -3.96
C SER A 280 -15.94 2.72 -4.09
N THR A 281 -17.25 2.63 -4.36
CA THR A 281 -18.14 3.80 -4.44
C THR A 281 -18.86 4.01 -3.11
N ILE A 282 -18.95 5.25 -2.65
CA ILE A 282 -19.56 5.61 -1.39
C ILE A 282 -21.09 5.51 -1.50
N ALA A 283 -21.67 4.60 -0.73
CA ALA A 283 -23.13 4.46 -0.58
C ALA A 283 -23.69 5.42 0.46
N LYS A 284 -22.98 5.57 1.59
CA LYS A 284 -23.34 6.45 2.71
C LYS A 284 -22.09 7.03 3.38
N GLY A 285 -22.19 8.28 3.85
CA GLY A 285 -21.13 8.98 4.56
C GLY A 285 -21.53 9.38 5.99
N PRO A 286 -21.54 8.44 6.97
CA PRO A 286 -21.91 8.79 8.34
C PRO A 286 -20.87 9.70 8.98
N ASP A 287 -21.32 10.76 9.67
CA ASP A 287 -20.48 11.50 10.60
C ASP A 287 -20.39 10.72 11.93
N VAL A 288 -19.36 9.89 12.03
CA VAL A 288 -19.18 8.99 13.19
C VAL A 288 -18.98 9.76 14.48
N VAL A 289 -18.31 10.93 14.45
CA VAL A 289 -18.09 11.76 15.65
C VAL A 289 -19.41 12.31 16.18
N GLU A 290 -20.25 12.86 15.31
CA GLU A 290 -21.56 13.37 15.72
C GLU A 290 -22.51 12.24 16.17
N ILE A 291 -22.43 11.07 15.58
CA ILE A 291 -23.18 9.89 16.01
C ILE A 291 -22.74 9.48 17.43
N LEU A 292 -21.44 9.41 17.72
CA LEU A 292 -20.92 9.08 19.04
C LEU A 292 -21.33 10.11 20.11
N LYS A 293 -21.28 11.40 19.79
CA LYS A 293 -21.73 12.47 20.71
C LYS A 293 -23.21 12.34 21.07
N LYS A 294 -24.07 11.99 20.10
CA LYS A 294 -25.51 11.79 20.35
C LYS A 294 -25.78 10.69 21.37
N VAL A 295 -24.93 9.67 21.41
CA VAL A 295 -25.02 8.58 22.41
C VAL A 295 -24.09 8.79 23.61
N LYS A 296 -23.70 10.05 23.86
CA LYS A 296 -22.97 10.49 25.04
C LYS A 296 -21.54 9.95 25.16
N PHE A 297 -20.83 9.76 24.06
CA PHE A 297 -19.39 9.67 24.07
C PHE A 297 -18.75 11.06 23.91
N SER A 298 -17.63 11.26 24.59
CA SER A 298 -16.76 12.42 24.38
C SER A 298 -15.84 12.11 23.21
N ALA A 299 -16.23 12.48 21.97
CA ALA A 299 -15.54 12.10 20.74
C ALA A 299 -15.15 13.32 19.91
N PHE A 300 -13.91 13.31 19.34
CA PHE A 300 -13.32 14.45 18.66
C PHE A 300 -12.46 14.00 17.46
N LYS A 301 -12.44 14.80 16.39
CA LYS A 301 -11.40 14.74 15.35
C LYS A 301 -10.15 15.50 15.76
N LYS A 302 -10.33 16.57 16.55
CA LYS A 302 -9.25 17.39 17.15
C LYS A 302 -9.68 17.80 18.55
N ASN A 303 -8.76 17.76 19.49
CA ASN A 303 -8.98 18.22 20.87
C ASN A 303 -7.67 18.84 21.40
N GLU A 304 -7.70 20.09 21.83
CA GLU A 304 -6.51 20.79 22.35
C GLU A 304 -6.12 20.32 23.76
N ASN A 305 -7.10 19.86 24.53
CA ASN A 305 -6.91 19.42 25.91
C ASN A 305 -7.63 18.08 26.11
N PRO A 306 -7.11 16.96 25.58
CA PRO A 306 -7.74 15.66 25.72
C PRO A 306 -7.72 15.20 27.18
N GLU A 307 -8.87 14.74 27.68
CA GLU A 307 -9.05 14.20 29.01
C GLU A 307 -9.19 12.68 28.99
N ALA A 308 -8.93 12.02 30.13
CA ALA A 308 -9.08 10.57 30.25
C ALA A 308 -10.47 10.09 29.83
N GLY A 309 -10.54 9.14 28.91
CA GLY A 309 -11.78 8.60 28.35
C GLY A 309 -12.33 9.37 27.14
N ASP A 310 -11.75 10.49 26.75
CA ASP A 310 -12.02 11.11 25.45
C ASP A 310 -11.62 10.16 24.31
N ILE A 311 -12.36 10.21 23.21
CA ILE A 311 -12.11 9.38 22.04
C ILE A 311 -11.62 10.26 20.90
N MET A 312 -10.34 10.13 20.56
CA MET A 312 -9.80 10.72 19.34
C MET A 312 -10.16 9.82 18.16
N VAL A 313 -10.91 10.36 17.20
CA VAL A 313 -11.44 9.63 16.04
C VAL A 313 -10.68 10.01 14.79
N VAL A 314 -10.08 9.03 14.13
CA VAL A 314 -9.37 9.21 12.86
C VAL A 314 -10.07 8.39 11.79
N GLY A 315 -10.68 9.07 10.82
CA GLY A 315 -11.35 8.45 9.67
C GLY A 315 -10.45 8.42 8.44
N LEU A 316 -10.50 7.32 7.70
CA LEU A 316 -9.75 7.06 6.48
C LEU A 316 -10.68 6.49 5.40
N GLY A 317 -11.78 7.15 5.10
CA GLY A 317 -12.75 6.57 4.19
C GLY A 317 -13.44 5.34 4.81
N GLY A 318 -13.10 4.15 4.37
CA GLY A 318 -13.70 2.87 4.81
C GLY A 318 -13.16 2.31 6.13
N THR A 319 -12.18 2.93 6.75
CA THR A 319 -11.66 2.56 8.08
C THR A 319 -11.81 3.72 9.06
N VAL A 320 -12.19 3.43 10.29
CA VAL A 320 -12.20 4.41 11.38
C VAL A 320 -11.43 3.86 12.57
N MET A 321 -10.51 4.66 13.08
CA MET A 321 -9.69 4.34 14.24
C MET A 321 -10.13 5.20 15.43
N PHE A 322 -10.20 4.56 16.59
CA PHE A 322 -10.62 5.17 17.84
C PHE A 322 -9.50 5.01 18.88
N TYR A 323 -8.97 6.12 19.32
CA TYR A 323 -7.95 6.21 20.37
C TYR A 323 -8.61 6.75 21.64
N VAL A 324 -8.75 5.90 22.64
CA VAL A 324 -9.32 6.29 23.94
C VAL A 324 -8.19 6.82 24.80
N VAL A 325 -8.28 8.09 25.18
CA VAL A 325 -7.26 8.76 26.00
C VAL A 325 -7.10 8.01 27.32
N GLU A 326 -5.85 7.70 27.71
CA GLU A 326 -5.49 6.84 28.83
C GLU A 326 -6.07 5.42 28.77
N HIS A 327 -6.47 4.95 27.59
CA HIS A 327 -6.93 3.57 27.34
C HIS A 327 -8.02 3.09 28.31
N GLN A 328 -8.97 3.97 28.69
CA GLN A 328 -10.03 3.69 29.67
C GLN A 328 -10.89 2.49 29.24
N GLU A 329 -10.65 1.31 29.82
CA GLU A 329 -11.31 0.04 29.44
C GLU A 329 -12.85 0.12 29.44
N PRO A 330 -13.54 0.76 30.41
CA PRO A 330 -14.99 0.89 30.37
C PRO A 330 -15.49 1.64 29.13
N VAL A 331 -14.75 2.66 28.68
CA VAL A 331 -15.07 3.43 27.48
C VAL A 331 -14.88 2.57 26.23
N VAL A 332 -13.77 1.83 26.16
CA VAL A 332 -13.49 0.91 25.04
C VAL A 332 -14.58 -0.16 24.92
N ARG A 333 -14.98 -0.80 26.02
CA ARG A 333 -16.04 -1.83 26.01
C ARG A 333 -17.39 -1.27 25.56
N ARG A 334 -17.78 -0.12 26.08
CA ARG A 334 -19.03 0.56 25.69
C ARG A 334 -18.98 0.97 24.20
N LEU A 335 -17.83 1.45 23.72
CA LEU A 335 -17.64 1.82 22.32
C LEU A 335 -17.80 0.61 21.40
N VAL A 336 -17.15 -0.52 21.71
CA VAL A 336 -17.27 -1.76 20.92
C VAL A 336 -18.73 -2.23 20.87
N GLU A 337 -19.44 -2.24 21.99
CA GLU A 337 -20.86 -2.64 22.03
C GLU A 337 -21.73 -1.73 21.15
N PHE A 338 -21.50 -0.42 21.20
CA PHE A 338 -22.17 0.55 20.32
C PHE A 338 -21.88 0.26 18.83
N LEU A 339 -20.60 0.01 18.48
CA LEU A 339 -20.19 -0.25 17.10
C LEU A 339 -20.80 -1.55 16.56
N GLN A 340 -20.87 -2.61 17.38
CA GLN A 340 -21.53 -3.86 17.03
C GLN A 340 -23.05 -3.72 16.79
N GLN A 341 -23.67 -2.66 17.31
CA GLN A 341 -25.07 -2.33 17.09
C GLN A 341 -25.31 -1.28 16.00
N SER A 342 -24.23 -0.74 15.40
CA SER A 342 -24.33 0.27 14.34
C SER A 342 -24.65 -0.37 12.97
N ASP A 343 -25.25 0.42 12.08
CA ASP A 343 -25.52 -0.01 10.69
C ASP A 343 -24.30 0.17 9.77
N PHE A 344 -23.25 0.86 10.22
CA PHE A 344 -22.09 1.22 9.42
C PHE A 344 -20.84 0.36 9.68
N ALA A 345 -20.72 -0.30 10.85
CA ALA A 345 -19.59 -1.17 11.12
C ALA A 345 -19.69 -2.48 10.35
N GLY A 346 -18.64 -2.87 9.66
CA GLY A 346 -18.48 -4.15 8.97
C GLY A 346 -17.62 -5.12 9.78
N VAL A 347 -16.38 -4.75 10.14
CA VAL A 347 -15.53 -5.57 11.01
C VAL A 347 -15.04 -4.70 12.16
N VAL A 348 -15.05 -5.23 13.37
CA VAL A 348 -14.57 -4.55 14.58
C VAL A 348 -13.34 -5.26 15.11
N PHE A 349 -12.24 -4.52 15.24
CA PHE A 349 -11.00 -4.96 15.87
C PHE A 349 -10.80 -4.20 17.19
N SER A 350 -10.24 -4.87 18.21
CA SER A 350 -9.98 -4.26 19.51
C SER A 350 -8.65 -4.71 20.09
N LYS A 351 -7.96 -3.83 20.82
CA LYS A 351 -6.83 -4.21 21.69
C LYS A 351 -7.26 -5.08 22.87
N LEU A 352 -8.48 -4.88 23.36
CA LEU A 352 -9.04 -5.69 24.42
C LEU A 352 -9.70 -6.95 23.84
N ASN A 353 -9.60 -8.06 24.59
CA ASN A 353 -10.37 -9.25 24.26
C ASN A 353 -11.85 -9.00 24.60
N ILE A 354 -12.65 -8.67 23.59
CA ILE A 354 -14.08 -8.42 23.71
C ILE A 354 -14.81 -9.37 22.78
N GLU A 355 -15.87 -10.02 23.27
CA GLU A 355 -16.68 -10.94 22.51
C GLU A 355 -17.20 -10.32 21.20
N GLY A 356 -17.15 -11.07 20.11
CA GLY A 356 -17.58 -10.62 18.79
C GLY A 356 -16.61 -9.67 18.09
N THR A 357 -15.37 -9.48 18.56
CA THR A 357 -14.31 -8.71 17.89
C THR A 357 -13.15 -9.61 17.47
N PHE A 358 -12.30 -9.12 16.58
CA PHE A 358 -10.97 -9.68 16.34
C PHE A 358 -9.90 -8.85 17.05
N PRO A 359 -8.80 -9.47 17.55
CA PRO A 359 -7.62 -8.73 17.99
C PRO A 359 -7.00 -7.94 16.83
N LEU A 360 -6.41 -6.78 17.10
CA LEU A 360 -5.68 -5.97 16.09
C LEU A 360 -4.49 -6.73 15.46
N GLU A 361 -3.88 -7.63 16.20
CA GLU A 361 -2.81 -8.51 15.70
C GLU A 361 -3.26 -9.40 14.55
N THR A 362 -4.56 -9.72 14.46
CA THR A 362 -5.13 -10.53 13.37
C THR A 362 -4.84 -9.93 12.01
N ILE A 363 -4.89 -8.61 11.90
CA ILE A 363 -4.59 -7.87 10.67
C ILE A 363 -3.13 -7.42 10.56
N ARG A 364 -2.23 -8.07 11.28
CA ARG A 364 -0.80 -7.74 11.29
C ARG A 364 -0.50 -6.29 11.71
N TYR A 365 -1.33 -5.76 12.60
CA TYR A 365 -1.28 -4.38 13.08
C TYR A 365 -0.59 -4.25 14.44
N GLY A 366 -0.21 -5.37 15.05
CA GLY A 366 0.27 -5.46 16.43
C GLY A 366 1.66 -4.85 16.65
N GLY A 367 1.92 -4.48 17.92
CA GLY A 367 3.26 -4.15 18.42
C GLY A 367 3.54 -2.67 18.65
N THR A 368 2.63 -1.74 18.38
CA THR A 368 2.79 -0.35 18.77
C THR A 368 1.83 0.00 19.93
N ASN A 369 2.37 0.44 21.07
CA ASN A 369 1.55 1.04 22.15
C ASN A 369 0.78 2.28 21.66
N ALA A 370 1.20 2.86 20.53
CA ALA A 370 0.64 4.04 19.90
C ALA A 370 -0.54 3.77 18.94
N GLY A 371 -0.92 2.51 18.68
CA GLY A 371 -2.07 2.18 17.82
C GLY A 371 -3.42 2.44 18.50
N PRO A 372 -4.55 2.46 17.73
CA PRO A 372 -5.89 2.68 18.25
C PRO A 372 -6.32 1.58 19.22
N ASP A 373 -7.25 1.90 20.13
CA ASP A 373 -7.86 0.92 21.03
C ASP A 373 -8.92 0.07 20.32
N VAL A 374 -9.63 0.70 19.38
CA VAL A 374 -10.63 0.06 18.51
C VAL A 374 -10.43 0.56 17.08
N MET A 375 -10.60 -0.34 16.13
CA MET A 375 -10.63 -0.04 14.70
C MET A 375 -11.84 -0.71 14.08
N ILE A 376 -12.50 -0.06 13.14
CA ILE A 376 -13.52 -0.69 12.30
C ILE A 376 -13.15 -0.59 10.83
N SER A 377 -13.43 -1.67 10.09
CA SER A 377 -13.71 -1.56 8.66
C SER A 377 -15.20 -1.33 8.48
N MET A 378 -15.57 -0.34 7.70
CA MET A 378 -16.97 -0.02 7.45
C MET A 378 -17.61 -1.05 6.52
N ARG A 379 -18.93 -1.17 6.61
CA ARG A 379 -19.73 -2.13 5.85
C ARG A 379 -19.67 -1.86 4.34
N TRP A 380 -19.65 -2.93 3.57
CA TRP A 380 -19.65 -2.87 2.11
C TRP A 380 -20.60 -3.91 1.49
N THR A 381 -20.93 -3.71 0.20
CA THR A 381 -21.74 -4.63 -0.61
C THR A 381 -21.16 -4.77 -2.01
N ALA A 382 -21.54 -5.84 -2.73
CA ALA A 382 -21.19 -6.05 -4.13
C ALA A 382 -22.18 -5.37 -5.10
N GLU A 383 -23.09 -4.52 -4.61
CA GLU A 383 -23.99 -3.75 -5.47
C GLU A 383 -23.20 -2.87 -6.44
N LYS A 384 -23.82 -2.60 -7.58
CA LYS A 384 -23.25 -1.75 -8.61
C LYS A 384 -23.62 -0.28 -8.41
N ASN A 385 -22.67 0.60 -8.69
CA ASN A 385 -22.89 2.03 -8.74
C ASN A 385 -23.63 2.45 -10.05
N GLU A 386 -23.89 3.73 -10.22
CA GLU A 386 -24.57 4.30 -11.40
C GLU A 386 -23.82 4.09 -12.72
N HIS A 387 -22.50 3.83 -12.66
CA HIS A 387 -21.67 3.53 -13.84
C HIS A 387 -21.55 2.03 -14.13
N GLY A 388 -22.27 1.17 -13.37
CA GLY A 388 -22.31 -0.28 -13.57
C GLY A 388 -21.18 -1.06 -12.93
N PHE A 389 -20.29 -0.44 -12.15
CA PHE A 389 -19.18 -1.09 -11.47
C PHE A 389 -19.57 -1.52 -10.05
N PRO A 390 -19.22 -2.75 -9.62
CA PRO A 390 -19.54 -3.25 -8.30
C PRO A 390 -18.62 -2.65 -7.22
N GLY A 391 -19.08 -2.73 -5.97
CA GLY A 391 -18.35 -2.26 -4.80
C GLY A 391 -18.94 -0.97 -4.25
N MET A 392 -19.93 -1.11 -3.36
CA MET A 392 -20.53 0.00 -2.63
C MET A 392 -20.18 -0.14 -1.15
N PHE A 393 -19.82 0.95 -0.48
CA PHE A 393 -19.43 0.89 0.93
C PHE A 393 -19.82 2.13 1.71
N TYR A 394 -19.73 2.05 3.04
CA TYR A 394 -19.86 3.19 3.92
C TYR A 394 -18.47 3.82 4.13
N SER A 395 -18.41 5.14 4.10
CA SER A 395 -17.17 5.91 4.21
C SER A 395 -17.39 7.06 5.20
N MET A 396 -16.57 7.14 6.26
CA MET A 396 -16.68 8.24 7.20
C MET A 396 -16.57 9.59 6.48
N ASP A 397 -17.55 10.49 6.72
CA ASP A 397 -17.65 11.82 6.11
C ASP A 397 -17.70 11.81 4.56
N GLY A 398 -17.91 10.65 3.95
CA GLY A 398 -17.90 10.50 2.50
C GLY A 398 -19.16 11.06 1.83
N THR A 399 -19.03 11.53 0.59
CA THR A 399 -20.15 11.98 -0.23
C THR A 399 -20.64 10.84 -1.11
N LYS A 400 -21.92 10.51 -1.01
CA LYS A 400 -22.57 9.46 -1.83
C LYS A 400 -22.27 9.67 -3.32
N GLY A 401 -21.94 8.59 -4.02
CA GLY A 401 -21.61 8.55 -5.45
C GLY A 401 -20.15 8.84 -5.77
N LYS A 402 -19.41 9.53 -4.89
CA LYS A 402 -17.95 9.66 -5.01
C LYS A 402 -17.26 8.34 -4.67
N GLY A 403 -15.98 8.22 -4.98
CA GLY A 403 -15.18 7.05 -4.65
C GLY A 403 -14.35 7.25 -3.39
N SER A 404 -14.00 6.16 -2.73
CA SER A 404 -12.98 6.09 -1.71
C SER A 404 -12.54 4.64 -1.52
N HIS A 405 -11.68 4.38 -0.53
CA HIS A 405 -11.05 3.10 -0.25
C HIS A 405 -10.81 2.95 1.26
N ALA A 406 -9.83 2.14 1.66
CA ALA A 406 -9.42 1.90 3.03
C ALA A 406 -10.37 0.98 3.81
N SER A 407 -11.16 0.13 3.14
CA SER A 407 -12.01 -0.87 3.78
C SER A 407 -11.48 -2.30 3.58
N LEU A 408 -12.14 -3.27 4.22
CA LEU A 408 -11.98 -4.70 3.92
C LEU A 408 -12.93 -5.15 2.79
N SER A 409 -13.39 -4.24 1.95
CA SER A 409 -14.09 -4.60 0.72
C SER A 409 -13.16 -5.38 -0.20
N HIS A 410 -13.67 -6.47 -0.80
CA HIS A 410 -12.93 -7.16 -1.84
C HIS A 410 -12.42 -6.21 -2.94
N PHE A 411 -13.21 -5.19 -3.27
CA PHE A 411 -12.89 -4.22 -4.32
C PHE A 411 -11.80 -3.20 -3.92
N ASP A 412 -11.56 -3.02 -2.62
CA ASP A 412 -10.45 -2.22 -2.10
C ASP A 412 -9.19 -3.09 -1.91
N MET A 413 -9.39 -4.35 -1.46
CA MET A 413 -8.31 -5.27 -1.12
C MET A 413 -7.65 -5.88 -2.35
N ASN A 414 -8.43 -6.25 -3.39
CA ASN A 414 -7.89 -6.80 -4.64
C ASN A 414 -7.44 -5.65 -5.56
N ASN A 415 -6.14 -5.59 -5.81
CA ASN A 415 -5.50 -4.53 -6.58
C ASN A 415 -4.67 -5.07 -7.74
N THR A 416 -4.22 -4.18 -8.62
CA THR A 416 -3.50 -4.55 -9.84
C THR A 416 -2.06 -4.95 -9.54
N LEU A 417 -1.60 -6.06 -10.14
CA LEU A 417 -0.19 -6.37 -10.35
C LEU A 417 -0.01 -7.07 -11.69
N VAL A 418 0.88 -6.51 -12.52
CA VAL A 418 1.32 -7.06 -13.81
C VAL A 418 2.83 -7.00 -13.85
N ALA A 419 3.49 -8.06 -14.33
CA ALA A 419 4.94 -8.07 -14.50
C ALA A 419 5.33 -8.61 -15.88
N SER A 420 6.32 -7.99 -16.51
CA SER A 420 6.82 -8.40 -17.84
C SER A 420 8.30 -8.06 -17.95
N GLY A 421 9.06 -8.89 -18.62
CA GLY A 421 10.49 -8.72 -18.84
C GLY A 421 11.23 -10.05 -18.97
N PRO A 422 12.57 -10.03 -19.03
CA PRO A 422 13.37 -11.24 -19.31
C PRO A 422 13.30 -12.31 -18.22
N ASP A 423 12.89 -11.95 -17.00
CA ASP A 423 12.78 -12.89 -15.89
C ASP A 423 11.37 -13.47 -15.71
N PHE A 424 10.35 -12.85 -16.29
CA PHE A 424 8.97 -13.25 -16.13
C PHE A 424 8.47 -14.20 -17.22
N LYS A 425 7.52 -15.08 -16.87
CA LYS A 425 6.78 -15.90 -17.83
C LYS A 425 6.04 -15.03 -18.83
N GLN A 426 5.74 -15.58 -19.98
CA GLN A 426 4.93 -14.93 -21.02
C GLN A 426 3.54 -15.55 -21.08
N GLY A 427 2.51 -14.71 -21.20
CA GLY A 427 1.12 -15.14 -21.32
C GLY A 427 0.61 -15.94 -20.13
N PHE A 428 1.08 -15.64 -18.93
CA PHE A 428 0.77 -16.40 -17.72
C PHE A 428 -0.17 -15.62 -16.79
N ILE A 429 -1.28 -16.26 -16.42
CA ILE A 429 -2.17 -15.77 -15.36
C ILE A 429 -1.78 -16.49 -14.08
N ASN A 430 -1.28 -15.73 -13.10
CA ASN A 430 -0.99 -16.25 -11.78
C ASN A 430 -2.26 -16.13 -10.89
N GLU A 431 -2.82 -17.29 -10.53
CA GLU A 431 -3.98 -17.36 -9.63
C GLU A 431 -3.60 -17.52 -8.15
N THR A 432 -2.31 -17.73 -7.86
CA THR A 432 -1.81 -17.78 -6.48
C THR A 432 -1.90 -16.39 -5.86
N ALA A 433 -2.36 -16.33 -4.62
CA ALA A 433 -2.41 -15.06 -3.89
C ALA A 433 -1.01 -14.44 -3.77
N SER A 434 -0.94 -13.15 -4.04
CA SER A 434 0.22 -12.28 -3.91
C SER A 434 -0.19 -10.95 -3.30
N GLY A 435 0.76 -10.10 -2.98
CA GLY A 435 0.43 -8.79 -2.42
C GLY A 435 1.52 -7.74 -2.58
N ASN A 436 1.19 -6.51 -2.23
CA ASN A 436 2.11 -5.38 -2.29
C ASN A 436 3.39 -5.62 -1.47
N ILE A 437 3.30 -6.41 -0.40
CA ILE A 437 4.46 -6.83 0.41
C ILE A 437 5.46 -7.71 -0.35
N ASP A 438 5.07 -8.31 -1.49
CA ASP A 438 5.91 -9.20 -2.28
C ASP A 438 6.79 -8.46 -3.29
N VAL A 439 6.50 -7.18 -3.57
CA VAL A 439 7.25 -6.39 -4.56
C VAL A 439 8.70 -6.21 -4.12
N THR A 440 8.93 -5.75 -2.89
CA THR A 440 10.29 -5.55 -2.35
C THR A 440 11.13 -6.83 -2.36
N PRO A 441 10.71 -7.99 -1.80
CA PRO A 441 11.52 -9.21 -1.85
C PRO A 441 11.74 -9.71 -3.28
N THR A 442 10.78 -9.52 -4.19
CA THR A 442 10.91 -9.89 -5.61
C THR A 442 11.94 -9.01 -6.31
N VAL A 443 11.91 -7.69 -6.14
CA VAL A 443 12.90 -6.77 -6.71
C VAL A 443 14.30 -7.04 -6.16
N LEU A 444 14.43 -7.25 -4.85
CA LEU A 444 15.71 -7.61 -4.24
C LEU A 444 16.28 -8.89 -4.85
N TRP A 445 15.45 -9.92 -5.07
CA TRP A 445 15.87 -11.16 -5.70
C TRP A 445 16.32 -10.94 -7.15
N LEU A 446 15.55 -10.18 -7.96
CA LEU A 446 15.89 -9.85 -9.33
C LEU A 446 17.24 -9.12 -9.44
N LEU A 447 17.54 -8.25 -8.51
CA LEU A 447 18.80 -7.49 -8.47
C LEU A 447 19.94 -8.22 -7.73
N GLY A 448 19.70 -9.43 -7.21
CA GLY A 448 20.71 -10.24 -6.52
C GLY A 448 21.12 -9.69 -5.16
N VAL A 449 20.21 -8.98 -4.48
CA VAL A 449 20.43 -8.38 -3.16
C VAL A 449 19.65 -9.14 -2.11
N LYS A 450 20.32 -9.53 -1.02
CA LYS A 450 19.68 -10.20 0.10
C LYS A 450 19.11 -9.16 1.08
N PRO A 451 17.84 -9.28 1.52
CA PRO A 451 17.33 -8.41 2.58
C PRO A 451 18.09 -8.62 3.88
N PRO A 452 18.39 -7.55 4.65
CA PRO A 452 19.15 -7.64 5.90
C PRO A 452 18.38 -8.40 6.99
N LYS A 453 17.04 -8.39 6.93
CA LYS A 453 16.13 -9.09 7.84
C LYS A 453 15.03 -9.80 7.06
N PRO A 454 14.40 -10.86 7.63
CA PRO A 454 13.24 -11.49 7.02
C PRO A 454 12.12 -10.47 6.76
N LEU A 455 11.51 -10.55 5.59
CA LEU A 455 10.34 -9.75 5.20
C LEU A 455 9.06 -10.55 5.44
N ASP A 456 7.90 -9.88 5.43
CA ASP A 456 6.59 -10.55 5.54
C ASP A 456 6.11 -11.06 4.18
N GLY A 457 6.50 -10.36 3.12
CA GLY A 457 6.29 -10.79 1.75
C GLY A 457 7.28 -11.85 1.30
N ARG A 458 6.98 -12.48 0.17
CA ARG A 458 7.77 -13.55 -0.44
C ARG A 458 8.23 -13.16 -1.86
N VAL A 459 9.24 -13.85 -2.37
CA VAL A 459 9.61 -13.74 -3.79
C VAL A 459 8.59 -14.51 -4.63
N LEU A 460 8.10 -13.89 -5.69
CA LEU A 460 7.07 -14.43 -6.59
C LEU A 460 7.66 -15.44 -7.61
N HIS A 461 8.30 -16.50 -7.10
CA HIS A 461 9.04 -17.47 -7.91
C HIS A 461 8.18 -18.19 -8.95
N GLU A 462 6.89 -18.38 -8.70
CA GLU A 462 5.93 -19.00 -9.61
C GLU A 462 5.72 -18.19 -10.89
N ALA A 463 6.06 -16.91 -10.88
CA ALA A 463 5.95 -16.01 -12.01
C ALA A 463 7.20 -15.99 -12.92
N PHE A 464 8.33 -16.56 -12.48
CA PHE A 464 9.58 -16.50 -13.23
C PHE A 464 9.65 -17.54 -14.36
N ALA A 465 10.31 -17.14 -15.45
CA ALA A 465 10.47 -17.95 -16.67
C ALA A 465 11.38 -19.17 -16.50
N ASP A 466 12.24 -19.18 -15.46
CA ASP A 466 13.17 -20.28 -15.21
C ASP A 466 12.48 -21.60 -14.81
N GLY A 467 11.20 -21.54 -14.46
CA GLY A 467 10.32 -22.70 -14.22
C GLY A 467 10.77 -23.67 -13.12
N SER A 468 11.84 -23.33 -12.40
CA SER A 468 12.60 -24.26 -11.57
C SER A 468 12.00 -24.54 -10.19
N ARG A 469 10.91 -23.88 -9.79
CA ARG A 469 10.35 -23.99 -8.44
C ARG A 469 8.95 -24.55 -8.42
N ARG A 470 8.69 -25.37 -7.40
CA ARG A 470 7.37 -25.95 -7.10
C ARG A 470 6.36 -24.81 -6.92
N ALA A 471 5.11 -25.04 -7.39
CA ALA A 471 3.99 -24.14 -7.09
C ALA A 471 3.88 -23.93 -5.57
N PRO A 472 3.73 -22.68 -5.11
CA PRO A 472 3.65 -22.38 -3.69
C PRO A 472 2.38 -22.99 -3.08
N LYS A 473 2.45 -23.29 -1.77
CA LYS A 473 1.31 -23.88 -1.06
C LYS A 473 0.43 -22.76 -0.53
N ALA A 474 -0.76 -22.60 -1.12
CA ALA A 474 -1.78 -21.66 -0.67
C ALA A 474 -2.82 -22.33 0.24
N VAL A 475 -3.22 -21.65 1.31
CA VAL A 475 -4.29 -22.08 2.23
C VAL A 475 -5.17 -20.88 2.53
N SER A 476 -6.41 -20.90 2.03
CA SER A 476 -7.42 -19.87 2.35
C SER A 476 -8.14 -20.23 3.64
N ARG A 477 -8.43 -19.21 4.46
CA ARG A 477 -9.12 -19.34 5.74
C ARG A 477 -10.20 -18.26 5.87
N THR A 478 -11.27 -18.61 6.57
CA THR A 478 -12.25 -17.65 7.07
C THR A 478 -12.32 -17.80 8.58
N ILE A 479 -12.20 -16.71 9.29
CA ILE A 479 -12.45 -16.64 10.73
C ILE A 479 -13.70 -15.82 10.97
N GLU A 480 -14.43 -16.18 12.02
CA GLU A 480 -15.70 -15.54 12.40
C GLU A 480 -15.68 -15.15 13.87
N ALA A 481 -16.40 -14.08 14.19
CA ALA A 481 -16.68 -13.68 15.56
C ALA A 481 -18.15 -13.29 15.69
N LYS A 482 -18.78 -13.70 16.80
CA LYS A 482 -20.21 -13.52 17.07
C LYS A 482 -20.41 -13.01 18.49
N ARG A 483 -21.47 -12.22 18.70
CA ARG A 483 -21.94 -11.80 20.03
C ARG A 483 -23.43 -11.59 20.01
N ASP A 484 -24.13 -12.11 20.99
CA ASP A 484 -25.55 -11.86 21.19
C ASP A 484 -25.74 -10.61 22.06
N ILE A 485 -26.47 -9.63 21.55
CA ILE A 485 -26.72 -8.34 22.20
C ILE A 485 -28.23 -8.10 22.24
N GLY A 486 -28.86 -8.47 23.33
CA GLY A 486 -30.34 -8.42 23.46
C GLY A 486 -31.02 -9.30 22.43
N LEU A 487 -31.83 -8.68 21.56
CA LEU A 487 -32.56 -9.40 20.49
C LEU A 487 -31.76 -9.58 19.20
N PHE A 488 -30.54 -9.07 19.14
CA PHE A 488 -29.71 -9.09 17.96
C PHE A 488 -28.48 -9.94 18.18
N ARG A 489 -28.02 -10.58 17.09
CA ARG A 489 -26.72 -11.22 16.99
C ARG A 489 -25.84 -10.38 16.09
N TRP A 490 -24.72 -9.90 16.61
CA TRP A 490 -23.60 -9.42 15.82
C TRP A 490 -22.84 -10.60 15.25
N HIS A 491 -22.51 -10.53 13.95
CA HIS A 491 -21.67 -11.51 13.27
C HIS A 491 -20.74 -10.80 12.32
N GLN A 492 -19.46 -11.13 12.38
CA GLN A 492 -18.45 -10.65 11.44
C GLN A 492 -17.55 -11.79 10.96
N TYR A 493 -16.95 -11.61 9.81
CA TYR A 493 -15.96 -12.54 9.26
C TYR A 493 -14.76 -11.78 8.67
N LEU A 494 -13.63 -12.50 8.58
CA LEU A 494 -12.43 -12.07 7.87
C LEU A 494 -11.88 -13.25 7.08
N LYS A 495 -11.69 -13.07 5.77
CA LYS A 495 -11.05 -14.02 4.87
C LYS A 495 -9.62 -13.58 4.58
N PHE A 496 -8.72 -14.54 4.56
CA PHE A 496 -7.34 -14.33 4.17
C PHE A 496 -6.74 -15.62 3.58
N THR A 497 -5.70 -15.46 2.77
CA THR A 497 -4.95 -16.56 2.17
C THR A 497 -3.51 -16.51 2.66
N GLU A 498 -3.00 -17.66 3.11
CA GLU A 498 -1.60 -17.84 3.49
C GLU A 498 -0.87 -18.60 2.38
N VAL A 499 0.26 -18.07 1.91
CA VAL A 499 1.10 -18.70 0.88
C VAL A 499 2.55 -18.70 1.37
N ASP A 500 3.09 -19.89 1.62
CA ASP A 500 4.46 -20.09 2.13
C ASP A 500 4.84 -19.18 3.32
N GLY A 501 3.85 -18.89 4.20
CA GLY A 501 3.99 -18.06 5.39
C GLY A 501 3.67 -16.58 5.22
N ALA A 502 3.57 -16.07 4.00
CA ALA A 502 3.04 -14.73 3.74
C ALA A 502 1.50 -14.73 3.84
N VAL A 503 0.92 -13.67 4.39
CA VAL A 503 -0.53 -13.55 4.63
C VAL A 503 -1.11 -12.43 3.81
N TYR A 504 -2.19 -12.70 3.09
CA TYR A 504 -2.93 -11.78 2.25
C TYR A 504 -4.39 -11.74 2.70
N PHE A 505 -4.91 -10.55 3.00
CA PHE A 505 -6.31 -10.36 3.39
C PHE A 505 -7.16 -10.19 2.14
N ASP A 506 -8.18 -11.06 2.00
CA ASP A 506 -9.05 -11.07 0.83
C ASP A 506 -10.22 -10.09 1.01
N GLU A 507 -10.96 -10.24 2.10
CA GLU A 507 -12.12 -9.41 2.44
C GLU A 507 -12.54 -9.62 3.90
N GLY A 508 -13.34 -8.69 4.42
CA GLY A 508 -14.02 -8.84 5.69
C GLY A 508 -15.27 -7.98 5.77
N ASN A 509 -16.30 -8.49 6.44
CA ASN A 509 -17.55 -7.76 6.63
C ASN A 509 -18.31 -8.28 7.85
N GLY A 510 -19.39 -7.59 8.23
CA GLY A 510 -20.23 -8.01 9.34
C GLY A 510 -21.56 -7.28 9.33
N ALA A 511 -22.48 -7.78 10.11
CA ALA A 511 -23.82 -7.22 10.29
C ALA A 511 -24.43 -7.71 11.59
N GLN A 512 -25.43 -6.97 12.07
CA GLN A 512 -26.36 -7.45 13.07
C GLN A 512 -27.60 -8.05 12.40
N ALA A 513 -28.14 -9.09 12.98
CA ALA A 513 -29.40 -9.72 12.58
C ALA A 513 -30.25 -10.04 13.81
N LEU A 514 -31.58 -10.03 13.68
CA LEU A 514 -32.47 -10.51 14.72
C LEU A 514 -32.19 -12.00 15.02
N ILE A 515 -32.12 -12.34 16.28
CA ILE A 515 -32.07 -13.76 16.71
C ILE A 515 -33.44 -14.34 16.43
N SER A 516 -33.56 -15.24 15.42
CA SER A 516 -34.80 -15.91 15.15
C SER A 516 -35.13 -16.87 16.31
N SER A 517 -36.39 -16.92 16.71
CA SER A 517 -36.89 -17.80 17.78
C SER A 517 -36.81 -19.33 17.45
N GLU A 518 -36.33 -19.68 16.26
CA GLU A 518 -36.19 -21.07 15.80
C GLU A 518 -34.88 -21.77 16.23
N ALA A 519 -34.02 -21.10 16.98
CA ALA A 519 -32.73 -21.64 17.45
C ALA A 519 -32.72 -22.03 18.92
N VAL A 520 -33.90 -22.29 19.52
CA VAL A 520 -34.06 -22.79 20.90
C VAL A 520 -34.85 -24.13 20.87
N ASP A 521 -34.28 -25.14 20.21
CA ASP A 521 -34.63 -26.53 20.37
C ASP A 521 -33.38 -27.41 20.53
#